data_e712beea33b25bb072aa7aba90420c6e
#
_entry.id   e712beea33b25bb072aa7aba90420c6e
#
_cell.length_a   1.000
_cell.length_b   1.000
_cell.length_c   1.000
_cell.angle_alpha   90.00
_cell.angle_beta   90.00
_cell.angle_gamma   90.00
#
_symmetry.space_group_name_H-M   'P 1'
#
loop_
_entity.id
_entity.type
_entity.pdbx_description
1 polymer ?
#
loop_
_entity_poly.entity_id
_entity_poly.type
_entity_poly.pdbx_seq_one_letter_code
_entity_poly.pdbx_strand_id
1 'polypeptide(L)'
;MAVSHPIFARVFARASVAMDRAGAAAHRRRLVAGLRGRVVEVGAGNGRNLPHYPPAVTGVLAVEPEPRLRAALQAAAPDAPVPVTVAAGLAEALPVADASADAVVLSLVLCSVPDQVVALREARRVLRPGGQLRFYEHVVAETPGLRRAQRVADATLWPLCCAGCHTARDTVAAIRAAGFTVVELDRFRFPPAGIPGPASPHVLGAAVRP
;
A
#
# COMPACT_ATOMS: atom_id res chain seq x y z
N MET A 1 10.07 1.04 18.19
CA MET A 1 9.69 2.45 18.45
C MET A 1 8.39 2.75 17.73
N ALA A 2 7.45 3.46 18.35
CA ALA A 2 6.19 3.82 17.70
C ALA A 2 6.45 4.82 16.56
N VAL A 3 5.95 4.52 15.36
CA VAL A 3 5.96 5.46 14.23
C VAL A 3 4.93 6.54 14.54
N SER A 4 5.34 7.81 14.55
CA SER A 4 4.43 8.93 14.78
C SER A 4 4.76 10.09 13.84
N HIS A 5 3.85 10.37 12.92
CA HIS A 5 3.92 11.47 11.96
C HIS A 5 2.62 12.30 12.01
N PRO A 6 2.32 13.01 13.11
CA PRO A 6 1.01 13.60 13.36
C PRO A 6 0.61 14.69 12.35
N ILE A 7 1.57 15.44 11.83
CA ILE A 7 1.32 16.46 10.78
C ILE A 7 0.98 15.76 9.47
N PHE A 8 1.79 14.79 9.05
CA PHE A 8 1.52 13.99 7.87
C PHE A 8 0.15 13.32 7.95
N ALA A 9 -0.19 12.68 9.07
CA ALA A 9 -1.45 12.00 9.25
C ALA A 9 -2.67 12.92 9.03
N ARG A 10 -2.61 14.17 9.53
CA ARG A 10 -3.67 15.17 9.31
C ARG A 10 -3.79 15.59 7.84
N VAL A 11 -2.66 15.83 7.19
CA VAL A 11 -2.61 16.21 5.77
C VAL A 11 -3.09 15.06 4.91
N PHE A 12 -2.57 13.85 5.15
CA PHE A 12 -2.90 12.64 4.41
C PHE A 12 -4.39 12.27 4.52
N ALA A 13 -4.99 12.40 5.70
CA ALA A 13 -6.41 12.12 5.90
C ALA A 13 -7.32 12.97 4.97
N ARG A 14 -6.92 14.23 4.71
CA ARG A 14 -7.63 15.11 3.76
C ARG A 14 -7.24 14.84 2.31
N ALA A 15 -5.95 14.70 2.06
CA ALA A 15 -5.41 14.46 0.72
C ALA A 15 -5.94 13.14 0.13
N SER A 16 -6.04 12.07 0.92
CA SER A 16 -6.57 10.78 0.48
C SER A 16 -8.01 10.87 -0.04
N VAL A 17 -8.85 11.70 0.58
CA VAL A 17 -10.22 11.98 0.09
C VAL A 17 -10.19 12.70 -1.27
N ALA A 18 -9.32 13.70 -1.42
CA ALA A 18 -9.16 14.42 -2.68
C ALA A 18 -8.60 13.50 -3.78
N MET A 19 -7.64 12.64 -3.45
CA MET A 19 -7.11 11.63 -4.38
C MET A 19 -8.19 10.66 -4.86
N ASP A 20 -9.08 10.20 -3.96
CA ASP A 20 -10.18 9.32 -4.35
C ASP A 20 -11.14 10.01 -5.33
N ARG A 21 -11.46 11.28 -5.11
CA ARG A 21 -12.26 12.09 -6.04
C ARG A 21 -11.57 12.29 -7.39
N ALA A 22 -10.24 12.34 -7.38
CA ALA A 22 -9.42 12.45 -8.60
C ALA A 22 -9.22 11.12 -9.34
N GLY A 23 -9.82 10.01 -8.84
CA GLY A 23 -9.78 8.71 -9.51
C GLY A 23 -9.11 7.57 -8.72
N ALA A 24 -8.43 7.84 -7.60
CA ALA A 24 -7.78 6.79 -6.82
C ALA A 24 -8.77 5.74 -6.28
N ALA A 25 -10.04 6.11 -6.05
CA ALA A 25 -11.09 5.16 -5.66
C ALA A 25 -11.29 4.04 -6.69
N ALA A 26 -11.14 4.33 -7.99
CA ALA A 26 -11.21 3.31 -9.04
C ALA A 26 -10.02 2.34 -8.97
N HIS A 27 -8.81 2.85 -8.70
CA HIS A 27 -7.62 2.02 -8.51
C HIS A 27 -7.73 1.14 -7.26
N ARG A 28 -8.25 1.69 -6.14
CA ARG A 28 -8.50 0.92 -4.92
C ARG A 28 -9.51 -0.22 -5.13
N ARG A 29 -10.58 0.05 -5.87
CA ARG A 29 -11.57 -0.97 -6.24
C ARG A 29 -10.95 -2.09 -7.07
N ARG A 30 -10.10 -1.74 -8.05
CA ARG A 30 -9.35 -2.72 -8.85
C ARG A 30 -8.35 -3.51 -8.00
N LEU A 31 -7.68 -2.84 -7.05
CA LEU A 31 -6.69 -3.44 -6.17
C LEU A 31 -7.25 -4.62 -5.38
N VAL A 32 -8.46 -4.46 -4.83
CA VAL A 32 -9.09 -5.49 -3.99
C VAL A 32 -10.07 -6.40 -4.75
N ALA A 33 -10.28 -6.13 -6.05
CA ALA A 33 -11.21 -6.92 -6.87
C ALA A 33 -10.81 -8.41 -6.90
N GLY A 34 -11.81 -9.30 -6.77
CA GLY A 34 -11.62 -10.74 -6.83
C GLY A 34 -10.92 -11.36 -5.61
N LEU A 35 -10.57 -10.58 -4.59
CA LEU A 35 -10.06 -11.11 -3.33
C LEU A 35 -11.12 -11.94 -2.61
N ARG A 36 -10.66 -12.94 -1.86
CA ARG A 36 -11.49 -13.84 -1.05
C ARG A 36 -10.74 -14.31 0.18
N GLY A 37 -11.47 -14.85 1.15
CA GLY A 37 -10.89 -15.41 2.37
C GLY A 37 -10.33 -14.34 3.31
N ARG A 38 -9.29 -14.65 4.05
CA ARG A 38 -8.66 -13.76 5.04
C ARG A 38 -7.63 -12.86 4.39
N VAL A 39 -7.80 -11.56 4.56
CA VAL A 39 -6.92 -10.52 4.00
C VAL A 39 -6.17 -9.79 5.10
N VAL A 40 -4.89 -9.52 4.88
CA VAL A 40 -4.10 -8.58 5.69
C VAL A 40 -3.85 -7.34 4.85
N GLU A 41 -4.40 -6.20 5.25
CA GLU A 41 -4.08 -4.90 4.66
C GLU A 41 -2.99 -4.23 5.48
N VAL A 42 -1.83 -4.01 4.89
CA VAL A 42 -0.66 -3.42 5.54
C VAL A 42 -0.60 -1.93 5.23
N GLY A 43 -0.43 -1.10 6.26
CA GLY A 43 -0.44 0.36 6.12
C GLY A 43 -1.82 0.86 5.66
N ALA A 44 -2.89 0.40 6.33
CA ALA A 44 -4.27 0.66 5.91
C ALA A 44 -4.67 2.15 5.99
N GLY A 45 -3.82 3.00 6.58
CA GLY A 45 -4.05 4.42 6.68
C GLY A 45 -5.34 4.77 7.40
N ASN A 46 -6.17 5.59 6.78
CA ASN A 46 -7.50 5.94 7.27
C ASN A 46 -8.64 5.09 6.66
N GLY A 47 -8.34 3.89 6.17
CA GLY A 47 -9.34 2.92 5.75
C GLY A 47 -9.93 3.13 4.35
N ARG A 48 -9.23 3.81 3.44
CA ARG A 48 -9.75 4.14 2.11
C ARG A 48 -10.03 2.94 1.20
N ASN A 49 -9.44 1.77 1.47
CA ASN A 49 -9.74 0.54 0.74
C ASN A 49 -10.96 -0.21 1.29
N LEU A 50 -11.32 0.00 2.56
CA LEU A 50 -12.36 -0.76 3.26
C LEU A 50 -13.69 -0.83 2.51
N PRO A 51 -14.24 0.27 1.95
CA PRO A 51 -15.52 0.23 1.24
C PRO A 51 -15.53 -0.63 -0.03
N HIS A 52 -14.36 -1.06 -0.51
CA HIS A 52 -14.21 -1.72 -1.79
C HIS A 52 -13.99 -3.24 -1.70
N TYR A 53 -13.83 -3.79 -0.49
CA TYR A 53 -13.62 -5.23 -0.32
C TYR A 53 -14.85 -6.03 -0.80
N PRO A 54 -14.64 -7.07 -1.63
CA PRO A 54 -15.74 -7.89 -2.11
C PRO A 54 -16.27 -8.82 -1.02
N PRO A 55 -17.56 -9.26 -1.10
CA PRO A 55 -18.21 -10.07 -0.06
C PRO A 55 -17.60 -11.48 0.10
N ALA A 56 -16.77 -11.93 -0.85
CA ALA A 56 -16.03 -13.18 -0.73
C ALA A 56 -14.85 -13.10 0.26
N VAL A 57 -14.49 -11.89 0.71
CA VAL A 57 -13.53 -11.69 1.80
C VAL A 57 -14.21 -11.97 3.13
N THR A 58 -13.68 -12.92 3.88
CA THR A 58 -14.27 -13.38 5.16
C THR A 58 -13.82 -12.53 6.35
N GLY A 59 -12.76 -11.74 6.17
CA GLY A 59 -12.28 -10.78 7.17
C GLY A 59 -11.01 -10.08 6.70
N VAL A 60 -10.87 -8.84 7.14
CA VAL A 60 -9.69 -8.00 6.90
C VAL A 60 -9.03 -7.70 8.24
N LEU A 61 -7.75 -8.04 8.38
CA LEU A 61 -6.89 -7.48 9.41
C LEU A 61 -6.19 -6.25 8.83
N ALA A 62 -6.61 -5.07 9.26
CA ALA A 62 -6.08 -3.79 8.82
C ALA A 62 -5.00 -3.32 9.81
N VAL A 63 -3.74 -3.34 9.35
CA VAL A 63 -2.56 -2.99 10.16
C VAL A 63 -2.11 -1.58 9.85
N GLU A 64 -2.02 -0.71 10.87
CA GLU A 64 -1.61 0.69 10.71
C GLU A 64 -0.73 1.14 11.89
N PRO A 65 0.54 1.54 11.65
CA PRO A 65 1.44 1.95 12.71
C PRO A 65 1.12 3.34 13.28
N GLU A 66 0.64 4.30 12.45
CA GLU A 66 0.43 5.68 12.88
C GLU A 66 -0.85 5.80 13.72
N PRO A 67 -0.78 6.27 14.99
CA PRO A 67 -1.93 6.23 15.90
C PRO A 67 -3.15 7.04 15.43
N ARG A 68 -2.96 8.18 14.78
CA ARG A 68 -4.07 9.03 14.30
C ARG A 68 -4.77 8.44 13.09
N LEU A 69 -4.00 7.85 12.16
CA LEU A 69 -4.57 7.15 11.02
C LEU A 69 -5.28 5.89 11.50
N ARG A 70 -4.70 5.16 12.44
CA ARG A 70 -5.33 3.97 13.04
C ARG A 70 -6.63 4.31 13.77
N ALA A 71 -6.72 5.44 14.47
CA ALA A 71 -7.98 5.89 15.06
C ALA A 71 -9.06 6.20 14.01
N ALA A 72 -8.68 6.83 12.91
CA ALA A 72 -9.59 7.06 11.79
C ALA A 72 -10.02 5.76 11.10
N LEU A 73 -9.09 4.80 10.96
CA LEU A 73 -9.34 3.45 10.46
C LEU A 73 -10.34 2.69 11.36
N GLN A 74 -10.16 2.76 12.68
CA GLN A 74 -11.08 2.17 13.66
C GLN A 74 -12.49 2.75 13.54
N ALA A 75 -12.60 4.07 13.31
CA ALA A 75 -13.89 4.72 13.10
C ALA A 75 -14.56 4.31 11.78
N ALA A 76 -13.79 4.02 10.73
CA ALA A 76 -14.30 3.58 9.43
C ALA A 76 -14.61 2.07 9.35
N ALA A 77 -14.04 1.26 10.22
CA ALA A 77 -14.16 -0.20 10.17
C ALA A 77 -15.62 -0.73 10.25
N PRO A 78 -16.53 -0.15 11.07
CA PRO A 78 -17.91 -0.60 11.14
C PRO A 78 -18.70 -0.44 9.84
N ASP A 79 -18.32 0.52 8.98
CA ASP A 79 -19.00 0.82 7.73
C ASP A 79 -18.49 -0.06 6.56
N ALA A 80 -17.52 -0.93 6.81
CA ALA A 80 -16.98 -1.82 5.79
C ALA A 80 -17.98 -2.93 5.42
N PRO A 81 -18.02 -3.38 4.15
CA PRO A 81 -18.94 -4.44 3.71
C PRO A 81 -18.55 -5.84 4.22
N VAL A 82 -17.41 -5.95 4.89
CA VAL A 82 -16.85 -7.21 5.41
C VAL A 82 -16.31 -6.98 6.84
N PRO A 83 -16.17 -8.02 7.67
CA PRO A 83 -15.61 -7.89 9.02
C PRO A 83 -14.17 -7.32 8.97
N VAL A 84 -13.89 -6.29 9.76
CA VAL A 84 -12.58 -5.63 9.84
C VAL A 84 -12.08 -5.63 11.29
N THR A 85 -10.87 -6.12 11.49
CA THR A 85 -10.12 -5.97 12.74
C THR A 85 -8.97 -5.01 12.52
N VAL A 86 -8.81 -4.03 13.39
CA VAL A 86 -7.74 -3.03 13.30
C VAL A 86 -6.65 -3.36 14.32
N ALA A 87 -5.40 -3.38 13.86
CA ALA A 87 -4.24 -3.65 14.71
C ALA A 87 -3.14 -2.59 14.53
N ALA A 88 -2.39 -2.35 15.59
CA ALA A 88 -1.11 -1.66 15.49
C ALA A 88 -0.05 -2.65 14.99
N GLY A 89 0.82 -2.21 14.07
CA GLY A 89 1.92 -3.04 13.58
C GLY A 89 2.73 -2.34 12.51
N LEU A 90 3.89 -2.87 12.23
CA LEU A 90 4.78 -2.43 11.16
C LEU A 90 4.73 -3.41 9.99
N ALA A 91 5.00 -2.94 8.79
CA ALA A 91 5.10 -3.81 7.62
C ALA A 91 6.24 -4.83 7.74
N GLU A 92 7.28 -4.47 8.51
CA GLU A 92 8.46 -5.30 8.77
C GLU A 92 8.26 -6.32 9.92
N ALA A 93 7.14 -6.23 10.66
CA ALA A 93 6.80 -7.12 11.78
C ALA A 93 5.28 -7.18 11.95
N LEU A 94 4.63 -7.98 11.12
CA LEU A 94 3.17 -8.10 11.11
C LEU A 94 2.69 -8.96 12.28
N PRO A 95 1.65 -8.53 13.03
CA PRO A 95 1.07 -9.30 14.13
C PRO A 95 0.17 -10.43 13.61
N VAL A 96 0.73 -11.26 12.74
CA VAL A 96 0.01 -12.29 11.98
C VAL A 96 0.83 -13.57 11.96
N ALA A 97 0.18 -14.71 12.18
CA ALA A 97 0.84 -16.01 12.11
C ALA A 97 1.28 -16.35 10.66
N ASP A 98 2.28 -17.23 10.56
CA ASP A 98 2.78 -17.73 9.29
C ASP A 98 1.67 -18.42 8.48
N ALA A 99 1.70 -18.27 7.17
CA ALA A 99 0.82 -18.95 6.22
C ALA A 99 -0.67 -18.93 6.61
N SER A 100 -1.17 -17.81 7.18
CA SER A 100 -2.52 -17.67 7.71
C SER A 100 -3.43 -16.76 6.88
N ALA A 101 -2.87 -16.02 5.91
CA ALA A 101 -3.60 -15.10 5.05
C ALA A 101 -3.75 -15.64 3.62
N ASP A 102 -4.92 -15.40 3.02
CA ASP A 102 -5.20 -15.67 1.60
C ASP A 102 -4.64 -14.59 0.69
N ALA A 103 -4.66 -13.36 1.20
CA ALA A 103 -4.11 -12.22 0.49
C ALA A 103 -3.47 -11.19 1.43
N VAL A 104 -2.46 -10.49 0.92
CA VAL A 104 -1.88 -9.28 1.51
C VAL A 104 -2.11 -8.13 0.54
N VAL A 105 -2.55 -6.99 1.05
CA VAL A 105 -2.78 -5.76 0.30
C VAL A 105 -1.80 -4.68 0.76
N LEU A 106 -1.06 -4.10 -0.18
CA LEU A 106 -0.15 -2.98 0.01
C LEU A 106 -0.60 -1.83 -0.89
N SER A 107 -0.94 -0.69 -0.31
CA SER A 107 -1.45 0.48 -1.04
C SER A 107 -0.70 1.73 -0.63
N LEU A 108 0.30 2.13 -1.42
CA LEU A 108 1.21 3.25 -1.17
C LEU A 108 2.04 3.05 0.13
N VAL A 109 2.49 1.83 0.35
CA VAL A 109 3.24 1.39 1.54
C VAL A 109 4.70 1.11 1.23
N LEU A 110 4.98 0.30 0.20
CA LEU A 110 6.36 -0.09 -0.15
C LEU A 110 7.22 1.11 -0.53
N CYS A 111 6.63 2.18 -1.03
CA CYS A 111 7.36 3.44 -1.27
C CYS A 111 7.83 4.12 0.02
N SER A 112 7.18 3.83 1.17
CA SER A 112 7.37 4.56 2.44
C SER A 112 8.04 3.74 3.55
N VAL A 113 8.01 2.41 3.48
CA VAL A 113 8.67 1.56 4.49
C VAL A 113 10.18 1.78 4.52
N PRO A 114 10.85 1.69 5.68
CA PRO A 114 12.31 1.76 5.78
C PRO A 114 13.00 0.73 4.88
N ASP A 115 12.57 -0.53 4.92
CA ASP A 115 13.15 -1.64 4.17
C ASP A 115 12.06 -2.46 3.43
N GLN A 116 12.04 -2.33 2.10
CA GLN A 116 11.13 -3.10 1.24
C GLN A 116 11.37 -4.62 1.32
N VAL A 117 12.64 -5.04 1.50
CA VAL A 117 12.99 -6.46 1.52
C VAL A 117 12.41 -7.12 2.77
N VAL A 118 12.53 -6.46 3.92
CA VAL A 118 11.97 -6.97 5.18
C VAL A 118 10.44 -6.97 5.12
N ALA A 119 9.82 -5.88 4.66
CA ALA A 119 8.36 -5.80 4.53
C ALA A 119 7.79 -6.87 3.57
N LEU A 120 8.45 -7.11 2.43
CA LEU A 120 8.03 -8.14 1.47
C LEU A 120 8.27 -9.55 2.00
N ARG A 121 9.33 -9.77 2.79
CA ARG A 121 9.56 -11.05 3.49
C ARG A 121 8.44 -11.33 4.50
N GLU A 122 8.01 -10.33 5.26
CA GLU A 122 6.86 -10.45 6.18
C GLU A 122 5.54 -10.71 5.43
N ALA A 123 5.28 -9.96 4.35
CA ALA A 123 4.13 -10.23 3.50
C ALA A 123 4.14 -11.68 2.97
N ARG A 124 5.31 -12.19 2.57
CA ARG A 124 5.47 -13.57 2.12
C ARG A 124 5.30 -14.57 3.27
N ARG A 125 5.80 -14.28 4.46
CA ARG A 125 5.66 -15.13 5.65
C ARG A 125 4.20 -15.39 5.98
N VAL A 126 3.39 -14.31 6.05
CA VAL A 126 1.98 -14.41 6.47
C VAL A 126 1.06 -14.99 5.40
N LEU A 127 1.40 -14.86 4.12
CA LEU A 127 0.64 -15.47 3.03
C LEU A 127 0.81 -16.99 3.05
N ARG A 128 -0.26 -17.72 2.80
CA ARG A 128 -0.18 -19.17 2.49
C ARG A 128 0.47 -19.40 1.11
N PRO A 129 1.02 -20.59 0.82
CA PRO A 129 1.38 -20.97 -0.55
C PRO A 129 0.18 -20.78 -1.49
N GLY A 130 0.38 -20.21 -2.66
CA GLY A 130 -0.68 -19.81 -3.59
C GLY A 130 -1.42 -18.52 -3.20
N GLY A 131 -1.12 -17.91 -2.04
CA GLY A 131 -1.72 -16.65 -1.59
C GLY A 131 -1.31 -15.46 -2.45
N GLN A 132 -2.14 -14.43 -2.49
CA GLN A 132 -1.99 -13.29 -3.38
C GLN A 132 -1.41 -12.07 -2.66
N LEU A 133 -0.42 -11.42 -3.28
CA LEU A 133 0.01 -10.07 -2.96
C LEU A 133 -0.65 -9.11 -3.94
N ARG A 134 -1.43 -8.15 -3.45
CA ARG A 134 -1.99 -7.05 -4.23
C ARG A 134 -1.27 -5.76 -3.89
N PHE A 135 -0.88 -5.00 -4.90
CA PHE A 135 -0.09 -3.78 -4.70
C PHE A 135 -0.54 -2.64 -5.60
N TYR A 136 -0.55 -1.44 -5.02
CA TYR A 136 -0.75 -0.15 -5.68
C TYR A 136 0.29 0.82 -5.13
N GLU A 137 1.31 1.17 -5.91
CA GLU A 137 2.52 1.83 -5.40
C GLU A 137 3.06 2.91 -6.33
N HIS A 138 3.73 3.91 -5.75
CA HIS A 138 4.65 4.76 -6.50
C HIS A 138 5.85 3.94 -6.96
N VAL A 139 6.35 4.22 -8.16
CA VAL A 139 7.51 3.50 -8.70
C VAL A 139 8.45 4.43 -9.47
N VAL A 140 9.67 3.95 -9.66
CA VAL A 140 10.65 4.61 -10.51
C VAL A 140 10.09 4.85 -11.92
N ALA A 141 10.31 6.06 -12.43
CA ALA A 141 9.87 6.47 -13.77
C ALA A 141 10.66 5.73 -14.85
N GLU A 142 10.02 5.51 -16.00
CA GLU A 142 10.66 4.93 -17.19
C GLU A 142 11.53 5.95 -17.92
N THR A 143 11.11 7.22 -17.92
CA THR A 143 11.84 8.29 -18.60
C THR A 143 13.04 8.79 -17.80
N PRO A 144 14.23 8.99 -18.41
CA PRO A 144 15.43 9.43 -17.71
C PRO A 144 15.27 10.76 -16.97
N GLY A 145 14.55 11.72 -17.56
CA GLY A 145 14.33 13.06 -16.98
C GLY A 145 13.53 12.97 -15.67
N LEU A 146 12.39 12.27 -15.68
CA LEU A 146 11.57 12.12 -14.49
C LEU A 146 12.26 11.25 -13.42
N ARG A 147 13.00 10.21 -13.84
CA ARG A 147 13.83 9.41 -12.92
C ARG A 147 14.89 10.25 -12.20
N ARG A 148 15.51 11.22 -12.91
CA ARG A 148 16.45 12.16 -12.29
C ARG A 148 15.73 13.06 -11.28
N ALA A 149 14.56 13.59 -11.64
CA ALA A 149 13.74 14.41 -10.74
C ALA A 149 13.32 13.62 -9.48
N GLN A 150 12.95 12.36 -9.61
CA GLN A 150 12.64 11.46 -8.49
C GLN A 150 13.85 11.29 -7.55
N ARG A 151 15.05 11.02 -8.10
CA ARG A 151 16.26 10.88 -7.27
C ARG A 151 16.59 12.17 -6.51
N VAL A 152 16.40 13.32 -7.13
CA VAL A 152 16.58 14.61 -6.46
C VAL A 152 15.54 14.81 -5.36
N ALA A 153 14.27 14.51 -5.62
CA ALA A 153 13.21 14.57 -4.62
C ALA A 153 13.50 13.66 -3.42
N ASP A 154 13.86 12.41 -3.68
CA ASP A 154 14.17 11.40 -2.65
C ASP A 154 15.41 11.75 -1.81
N ALA A 155 16.36 12.47 -2.38
CA ALA A 155 17.58 12.94 -1.69
C ALA A 155 17.38 14.26 -0.90
N THR A 156 16.18 14.86 -0.95
CA THR A 156 15.91 16.16 -0.34
C THR A 156 14.74 16.09 0.66
N LEU A 157 13.79 16.99 0.57
CA LEU A 157 12.71 17.14 1.55
C LEU A 157 11.56 16.13 1.39
N TRP A 158 11.47 15.43 0.25
CA TRP A 158 10.33 14.57 -0.06
C TRP A 158 10.08 13.49 0.99
N PRO A 159 11.09 12.67 1.41
CA PRO A 159 10.85 11.65 2.44
C PRO A 159 10.44 12.24 3.79
N LEU A 160 10.95 13.42 4.14
CA LEU A 160 10.59 14.09 5.39
C LEU A 160 9.14 14.58 5.38
N CYS A 161 8.69 15.15 4.26
CA CYS A 161 7.33 15.68 4.12
C CYS A 161 6.29 14.59 3.88
N CYS A 162 6.68 13.44 3.31
CA CYS A 162 5.81 12.37 2.86
C CYS A 162 6.00 11.06 3.65
N ALA A 163 6.30 11.16 4.94
CA ALA A 163 6.43 10.03 5.88
C ALA A 163 7.29 8.88 5.33
N GLY A 164 8.50 9.20 4.88
CA GLY A 164 9.45 8.21 4.38
C GLY A 164 9.24 7.79 2.93
N CYS A 165 8.30 8.37 2.19
CA CYS A 165 8.06 8.01 0.79
C CYS A 165 9.28 8.30 -0.09
N HIS A 166 9.72 7.28 -0.84
CA HIS A 166 10.75 7.37 -1.87
C HIS A 166 10.12 7.03 -3.23
N THR A 167 10.17 7.99 -4.14
CA THR A 167 9.47 7.91 -5.43
C THR A 167 10.23 7.11 -6.48
N ALA A 168 11.55 6.94 -6.34
CA ALA A 168 12.43 6.27 -7.29
C ALA A 168 12.66 4.78 -6.98
N ARG A 169 11.86 4.16 -6.12
CA ARG A 169 11.98 2.72 -5.81
C ARG A 169 11.49 1.86 -6.96
N ASP A 170 12.26 0.82 -7.29
CA ASP A 170 11.79 -0.24 -8.20
C ASP A 170 11.05 -1.32 -7.41
N THR A 171 9.82 -0.99 -7.02
CA THR A 171 8.97 -1.87 -6.22
C THR A 171 8.67 -3.20 -6.92
N VAL A 172 8.54 -3.20 -8.25
CA VAL A 172 8.26 -4.43 -9.00
C VAL A 172 9.47 -5.37 -8.98
N ALA A 173 10.68 -4.83 -9.13
CA ALA A 173 11.90 -5.63 -8.98
C ALA A 173 12.04 -6.18 -7.55
N ALA A 174 11.75 -5.37 -6.52
CA ALA A 174 11.77 -5.81 -5.13
C ALA A 174 10.76 -6.95 -4.85
N ILE A 175 9.53 -6.87 -5.39
CA ILE A 175 8.51 -7.93 -5.27
C ILE A 175 9.03 -9.24 -5.89
N ARG A 176 9.62 -9.18 -7.09
CA ARG A 176 10.21 -10.38 -7.74
C ARG A 176 11.37 -10.94 -6.96
N ALA A 177 12.28 -10.09 -6.48
CA ALA A 177 13.43 -10.48 -5.67
C ALA A 177 13.04 -11.14 -4.33
N ALA A 178 11.87 -10.76 -3.77
CA ALA A 178 11.30 -11.41 -2.59
C ALA A 178 10.67 -12.80 -2.87
N GLY A 179 10.75 -13.30 -4.10
CA GLY A 179 10.26 -14.62 -4.48
C GLY A 179 8.77 -14.68 -4.82
N PHE A 180 8.16 -13.57 -5.18
CA PHE A 180 6.80 -13.54 -5.71
C PHE A 180 6.80 -13.66 -7.24
N THR A 181 5.80 -14.35 -7.77
CA THR A 181 5.52 -14.38 -9.21
C THR A 181 4.50 -13.30 -9.55
N VAL A 182 4.91 -12.25 -10.24
CA VAL A 182 4.00 -11.19 -10.71
C VAL A 182 3.13 -11.74 -11.84
N VAL A 183 1.81 -11.76 -11.63
CA VAL A 183 0.82 -12.32 -12.57
C VAL A 183 -0.01 -11.24 -13.28
N GLU A 184 -0.10 -10.05 -12.69
CA GLU A 184 -0.79 -8.90 -13.26
C GLU A 184 0.00 -7.63 -12.94
N LEU A 185 0.18 -6.74 -13.95
CA LEU A 185 0.90 -5.48 -13.77
C LEU A 185 0.37 -4.44 -14.74
N ASP A 186 -0.16 -3.35 -14.19
CA ASP A 186 -0.57 -2.15 -14.91
C ASP A 186 0.30 -0.98 -14.47
N ARG A 187 0.91 -0.26 -15.44
CA ARG A 187 1.71 0.95 -15.21
C ARG A 187 0.96 2.14 -15.72
N PHE A 188 0.83 3.16 -14.90
CA PHE A 188 0.09 4.35 -15.27
C PHE A 188 0.62 5.59 -14.54
N ARG A 189 0.11 6.74 -14.96
CA ARG A 189 0.36 8.02 -14.30
C ARG A 189 -0.88 8.43 -13.51
N PHE A 190 -0.67 8.81 -12.25
CA PHE A 190 -1.73 9.40 -11.42
C PHE A 190 -1.23 10.71 -10.76
N PRO A 191 -2.02 11.80 -10.77
CA PRO A 191 -3.26 11.95 -11.54
C PRO A 191 -3.02 11.86 -13.06
N PRO A 192 -4.05 11.48 -13.85
CA PRO A 192 -3.87 11.26 -15.29
C PRO A 192 -3.61 12.55 -16.09
N ALA A 193 -4.04 13.68 -15.56
CA ALA A 193 -3.87 15.01 -16.15
C ALA A 193 -2.83 15.84 -15.40
N GLY A 194 -2.34 16.90 -16.02
CA GLY A 194 -1.35 17.83 -15.46
C GLY A 194 0.10 17.46 -15.76
N ILE A 195 1.02 18.24 -15.20
CA ILE A 195 2.48 18.02 -15.35
C ILE A 195 2.88 16.85 -14.45
N PRO A 196 3.61 15.83 -14.95
CA PRO A 196 4.09 14.73 -14.13
C PRO A 196 5.05 15.20 -13.03
N GLY A 197 4.69 14.91 -11.77
CA GLY A 197 5.59 15.09 -10.64
C GLY A 197 6.33 13.79 -10.27
N PRO A 198 7.26 13.84 -9.30
CA PRO A 198 8.03 12.66 -8.86
C PRO A 198 7.15 11.48 -8.44
N ALA A 199 6.02 11.72 -7.78
CA ALA A 199 5.10 10.68 -7.33
C ALA A 199 4.04 10.28 -8.38
N SER A 200 4.11 10.78 -9.63
CA SER A 200 3.10 10.45 -10.65
C SER A 200 3.19 9.04 -11.22
N PRO A 201 4.37 8.41 -11.40
CA PRO A 201 4.44 7.02 -11.86
C PRO A 201 3.92 6.04 -10.81
N HIS A 202 2.94 5.23 -11.20
CA HIS A 202 2.31 4.23 -10.35
C HIS A 202 2.29 2.86 -11.02
N VAL A 203 2.20 1.84 -10.19
CA VAL A 203 1.84 0.49 -10.60
C VAL A 203 0.65 0.00 -9.78
N LEU A 204 -0.20 -0.78 -10.42
CA LEU A 204 -1.22 -1.61 -9.78
C LEU A 204 -1.05 -3.03 -10.30
N GLY A 205 -1.03 -4.01 -9.40
CA GLY A 205 -0.79 -5.37 -9.84
C GLY A 205 -1.10 -6.43 -8.79
N ALA A 206 -0.90 -7.67 -9.24
CA ALA A 206 -1.02 -8.86 -8.43
C ALA A 206 0.22 -9.74 -8.60
N ALA A 207 0.62 -10.36 -7.50
CA ALA A 207 1.64 -11.38 -7.49
C ALA A 207 1.20 -12.56 -6.61
N VAL A 208 1.78 -13.72 -6.82
CA VAL A 208 1.45 -14.95 -6.09
C VAL A 208 2.69 -15.43 -5.34
N ARG A 209 2.49 -15.91 -4.10
CA ARG A 209 3.48 -16.69 -3.38
C ARG A 209 3.49 -18.10 -3.94
N PRO A 210 4.58 -18.56 -4.61
CA PRO A 210 4.73 -19.95 -5.03
C PRO A 210 4.67 -20.92 -3.86
#